data_47f7fa98811c1bb81213afe6fb61752b
#
_entry.id   47f7fa98811c1bb81213afe6fb61752b
#
_cell.length_a   1.000
_cell.length_b   1.000
_cell.length_c   1.000
_cell.angle_alpha   90.00
_cell.angle_beta   90.00
_cell.angle_gamma   90.00
#
_symmetry.space_group_name_H-M   'P 1'
#
loop_
_entity.id
_entity.type
_entity.pdbx_description
1 polymer ?
#
loop_
_entity_poly.entity_id
_entity_poly.type
_entity_poly.pdbx_seq_one_letter_code
_entity_poly.pdbx_strand_id
1 'polypeptide(L)'
;EDLGKILAKTIGKPLKSSISEITRTAEIFRFTAEAGVQMKGETDMGDAFFGYSRKKIATTYRAPLGTILCIGPFNYPFNLTGTKIAPALMTGNTVIVKPPTDGAITPLYYGRIFSFAGLPPGVLNVVTGKGSEIGDHLVSHPNIDMIAFTGSSETGIRISKTAGMKPLQLELGGKDAAIVMDDADLERTSSEIVSGAFSYNGQRCTAVKR
;
A
#
# COMPACT_ATOMS: atom_id res chain seq x y z
N GLU A 1 5.19 2.13 20.42
CA GLU A 1 6.61 1.84 20.72
C GLU A 1 6.88 0.34 20.72
N ASP A 2 6.10 -0.48 21.42
CA ASP A 2 6.34 -1.93 21.53
C ASP A 2 6.24 -2.65 20.19
N LEU A 3 5.28 -2.30 19.33
CA LEU A 3 5.20 -2.86 17.99
C LEU A 3 6.44 -2.50 17.14
N GLY A 4 7.04 -1.32 17.34
CA GLY A 4 8.30 -0.94 16.72
C GLY A 4 9.47 -1.80 17.18
N LYS A 5 9.51 -2.18 18.48
CA LYS A 5 10.52 -3.11 19.02
C LYS A 5 10.34 -4.53 18.43
N ILE A 6 9.10 -4.98 18.28
CA ILE A 6 8.79 -6.26 17.65
C ILE A 6 9.26 -6.24 16.19
N LEU A 7 8.96 -5.18 15.45
CA LEU A 7 9.38 -5.01 14.05
C LEU A 7 10.91 -5.07 13.93
N ALA A 8 11.63 -4.31 14.76
CA ALA A 8 13.09 -4.30 14.78
C ALA A 8 13.68 -5.70 14.98
N LYS A 9 13.14 -6.46 15.94
CA LYS A 9 13.58 -7.84 16.23
C LYS A 9 13.25 -8.83 15.12
N THR A 10 12.12 -8.63 14.41
CA THR A 10 11.63 -9.58 13.42
C THR A 10 12.40 -9.53 12.13
N ILE A 11 12.82 -8.34 11.68
CA ILE A 11 13.48 -8.15 10.36
C ILE A 11 14.87 -7.51 10.45
N GLY A 12 15.40 -7.33 11.65
CA GLY A 12 16.72 -6.70 11.82
C GLY A 12 16.77 -5.21 11.47
N LYS A 13 15.63 -4.52 11.43
CA LYS A 13 15.53 -3.11 11.08
C LYS A 13 15.96 -2.22 12.25
N PRO A 14 16.70 -1.11 12.04
CA PRO A 14 17.06 -0.19 13.12
C PRO A 14 15.84 0.25 13.93
N LEU A 15 15.94 0.24 15.26
CA LEU A 15 14.81 0.50 16.16
C LEU A 15 14.15 1.85 15.89
N LYS A 16 14.94 2.91 15.67
CA LYS A 16 14.42 4.24 15.34
C LYS A 16 13.56 4.20 14.05
N SER A 17 14.03 3.51 13.02
CA SER A 17 13.30 3.35 11.75
C SER A 17 12.04 2.50 11.92
N SER A 18 12.09 1.48 12.77
CA SER A 18 10.95 0.62 13.08
C SER A 18 9.84 1.37 13.82
N ILE A 19 10.20 2.17 14.83
CA ILE A 19 9.25 3.03 15.56
C ILE A 19 8.64 4.06 14.59
N SER A 20 9.48 4.72 13.78
CA SER A 20 9.02 5.69 12.77
C SER A 20 8.03 5.05 11.77
N GLU A 21 8.28 3.81 11.34
CA GLU A 21 7.36 3.09 10.45
C GLU A 21 5.98 2.93 11.07
N ILE A 22 5.89 2.53 12.34
CA ILE A 22 4.62 2.35 13.03
C ILE A 22 3.88 3.69 13.18
N THR A 23 4.60 4.75 13.60
CA THR A 23 4.02 6.09 13.78
C THR A 23 3.47 6.64 12.46
N ARG A 24 4.28 6.60 11.39
CA ARG A 24 3.85 7.06 10.06
C ARG A 24 2.64 6.27 9.54
N THR A 25 2.55 4.99 9.87
CA THR A 25 1.39 4.20 9.48
C THR A 25 0.12 4.69 10.17
N ALA A 26 0.18 5.03 11.45
CA ALA A 26 -0.96 5.60 12.16
C ALA A 26 -1.40 6.95 11.55
N GLU A 27 -0.44 7.78 11.13
CA GLU A 27 -0.73 9.04 10.43
C GLU A 27 -1.40 8.81 9.08
N ILE A 28 -0.96 7.79 8.31
CA ILE A 28 -1.59 7.42 7.04
C ILE A 28 -3.06 7.03 7.25
N PHE A 29 -3.38 6.26 8.30
CA PHE A 29 -4.77 5.90 8.59
C PHE A 29 -5.61 7.13 8.92
N ARG A 30 -5.09 8.07 9.73
CA ARG A 30 -5.78 9.33 10.03
C ARG A 30 -6.02 10.16 8.77
N PHE A 31 -4.97 10.40 8.00
CA PHE A 31 -5.05 11.14 6.73
C PHE A 31 -6.06 10.51 5.77
N THR A 32 -6.04 9.18 5.63
CA THR A 32 -6.97 8.47 4.75
C THR A 32 -8.41 8.60 5.22
N ALA A 33 -8.65 8.54 6.53
CA ALA A 33 -9.99 8.73 7.11
C ALA A 33 -10.52 10.15 6.83
N GLU A 34 -9.68 11.17 7.00
CA GLU A 34 -10.02 12.57 6.70
C GLU A 34 -10.25 12.81 5.20
N ALA A 35 -9.39 12.26 4.35
CA ALA A 35 -9.51 12.34 2.89
C ALA A 35 -10.80 11.65 2.38
N GLY A 36 -11.15 10.50 2.97
CA GLY A 36 -12.33 9.73 2.60
C GLY A 36 -13.63 10.48 2.81
N VAL A 37 -13.71 11.31 3.84
CA VAL A 37 -14.90 12.17 4.11
C VAL A 37 -15.11 13.21 3.00
N GLN A 38 -14.05 13.56 2.25
CA GLN A 38 -14.11 14.51 1.14
C GLN A 38 -14.47 13.85 -0.20
N MET A 39 -14.57 12.52 -0.26
CA MET A 39 -14.93 11.82 -1.50
C MET A 39 -16.35 12.17 -1.92
N LYS A 40 -16.49 12.63 -3.17
CA LYS A 40 -17.77 13.05 -3.76
C LYS A 40 -17.98 12.38 -5.10
N GLY A 41 -19.26 12.28 -5.49
CA GLY A 41 -19.65 12.11 -6.88
C GLY A 41 -19.78 13.47 -7.59
N GLU A 42 -20.02 13.43 -8.88
CA GLU A 42 -20.19 14.61 -9.71
C GLU A 42 -21.55 14.58 -10.39
N THR A 43 -22.10 15.75 -10.67
CA THR A 43 -23.36 15.88 -11.42
C THR A 43 -23.17 16.88 -12.54
N ASP A 44 -23.37 16.41 -13.78
CA ASP A 44 -23.28 17.21 -15.00
C ASP A 44 -24.66 17.42 -15.61
N MET A 45 -24.93 18.65 -16.01
CA MET A 45 -26.13 18.99 -16.78
C MET A 45 -25.87 18.75 -18.27
N GLY A 46 -26.86 18.27 -18.98
CA GLY A 46 -26.71 17.94 -20.40
C GLY A 46 -26.34 19.11 -21.31
N ASP A 47 -26.68 20.35 -20.90
CA ASP A 47 -26.30 21.56 -21.63
C ASP A 47 -24.83 22.00 -21.40
N ALA A 48 -24.10 21.35 -20.50
CA ALA A 48 -22.65 21.51 -20.38
C ALA A 48 -21.87 20.86 -21.53
N PHE A 49 -22.52 20.00 -22.32
CA PHE A 49 -21.91 19.27 -23.43
C PHE A 49 -22.49 19.69 -24.77
N PHE A 50 -21.62 19.98 -25.74
CA PHE A 50 -22.04 20.37 -27.10
C PHE A 50 -22.93 19.30 -27.75
N GLY A 51 -24.09 19.72 -28.28
CA GLY A 51 -25.05 18.83 -28.95
C GLY A 51 -26.02 18.11 -28.03
N TYR A 52 -25.98 18.34 -26.71
CA TYR A 52 -26.92 17.77 -25.74
C TYR A 52 -27.92 18.79 -25.21
N SER A 53 -28.99 18.31 -24.56
CA SER A 53 -30.06 19.16 -24.05
C SER A 53 -30.09 19.18 -22.52
N ARG A 54 -30.65 20.24 -21.93
CA ARG A 54 -30.89 20.39 -20.48
C ARG A 54 -31.73 19.29 -19.82
N LYS A 55 -32.42 18.46 -20.64
CA LYS A 55 -33.27 17.36 -20.12
C LYS A 55 -32.48 16.16 -19.64
N LYS A 56 -31.17 16.10 -19.88
CA LYS A 56 -30.28 15.01 -19.43
C LYS A 56 -29.46 15.49 -18.24
N ILE A 57 -29.36 14.63 -17.24
CA ILE A 57 -28.49 14.82 -16.08
C ILE A 57 -27.66 13.54 -15.96
N ALA A 58 -26.34 13.68 -15.87
CA ALA A 58 -25.42 12.59 -15.55
C ALA A 58 -24.96 12.75 -14.11
N THR A 59 -25.15 11.74 -13.28
CA THR A 59 -24.68 11.74 -11.90
C THR A 59 -23.79 10.53 -11.67
N THR A 60 -22.60 10.75 -11.14
CA THR A 60 -21.63 9.71 -10.80
C THR A 60 -21.59 9.48 -9.29
N TYR A 61 -21.46 8.23 -8.90
CA TYR A 61 -21.28 7.82 -7.52
C TYR A 61 -20.03 6.96 -7.37
N ARG A 62 -19.35 7.08 -6.25
CA ARG A 62 -18.27 6.17 -5.86
C ARG A 62 -18.87 4.97 -5.16
N ALA A 63 -18.53 3.75 -5.61
CA ALA A 63 -18.96 2.50 -5.01
C ALA A 63 -17.74 1.63 -4.66
N PRO A 64 -17.81 0.82 -3.58
CA PRO A 64 -16.78 -0.16 -3.29
C PRO A 64 -16.58 -1.13 -4.44
N LEU A 65 -15.35 -1.59 -4.64
CA LEU A 65 -15.02 -2.63 -5.61
C LEU A 65 -15.43 -4.02 -5.12
N GLY A 66 -15.33 -4.26 -3.81
CA GLY A 66 -15.61 -5.53 -3.17
C GLY A 66 -14.50 -5.99 -2.24
N THR A 67 -13.85 -7.12 -2.53
CA THR A 67 -12.76 -7.67 -1.73
C THR A 67 -11.39 -7.32 -2.32
N ILE A 68 -10.57 -6.63 -1.55
CA ILE A 68 -9.23 -6.20 -1.96
C ILE A 68 -8.17 -7.12 -1.33
N LEU A 69 -7.35 -7.74 -2.18
CA LEU A 69 -6.17 -8.48 -1.74
C LEU A 69 -4.99 -7.52 -1.55
N CYS A 70 -4.58 -7.29 -0.30
CA CYS A 70 -3.46 -6.43 0.07
C CYS A 70 -2.22 -7.27 0.37
N ILE A 71 -1.19 -7.17 -0.47
CA ILE A 71 0.09 -7.90 -0.33
C ILE A 71 1.19 -6.90 -0.01
N GLY A 72 1.81 -7.04 1.16
CA GLY A 72 2.90 -6.16 1.62
C GLY A 72 4.29 -6.75 1.41
N PRO A 73 5.34 -5.89 1.35
CA PRO A 73 6.73 -6.27 1.20
C PRO A 73 7.41 -6.49 2.56
N PHE A 74 8.60 -7.09 2.57
CA PHE A 74 9.37 -7.38 3.77
C PHE A 74 10.02 -6.15 4.43
N ASN A 75 10.41 -5.15 3.62
CA ASN A 75 11.23 -4.02 4.07
C ASN A 75 10.48 -2.96 4.89
N TYR A 76 9.21 -2.77 4.60
CA TYR A 76 8.26 -1.94 5.37
C TYR A 76 6.95 -2.71 5.55
N PRO A 77 6.99 -3.85 6.27
CA PRO A 77 5.88 -4.81 6.28
C PRO A 77 4.63 -4.23 6.92
N PHE A 78 4.77 -3.35 7.90
CA PHE A 78 3.62 -2.70 8.54
C PHE A 78 3.14 -1.51 7.70
N ASN A 79 4.00 -0.56 7.38
CA ASN A 79 3.60 0.66 6.69
C ASN A 79 3.04 0.39 5.29
N LEU A 80 3.78 -0.31 4.42
CA LEU A 80 3.34 -0.54 3.05
C LEU A 80 2.14 -1.49 2.92
N THR A 81 1.89 -2.31 3.93
CA THR A 81 0.62 -3.04 4.03
C THR A 81 -0.50 -2.09 4.46
N GLY A 82 -0.24 -1.21 5.42
CA GLY A 82 -1.19 -0.22 5.90
C GLY A 82 -1.65 0.77 4.84
N THR A 83 -0.74 1.21 3.94
CA THR A 83 -1.09 2.09 2.80
C THR A 83 -2.10 1.49 1.84
N LYS A 84 -2.29 0.17 1.85
CA LYS A 84 -3.29 -0.54 1.05
C LYS A 84 -4.58 -0.77 1.84
N ILE A 85 -4.45 -1.14 3.11
CA ILE A 85 -5.59 -1.39 3.99
C ILE A 85 -6.41 -0.11 4.20
N ALA A 86 -5.76 1.01 4.49
CA ALA A 86 -6.42 2.25 4.84
C ALA A 86 -7.40 2.73 3.75
N PRO A 87 -6.99 2.94 2.49
CA PRO A 87 -7.91 3.38 1.44
C PRO A 87 -8.95 2.30 1.09
N ALA A 88 -8.59 1.01 1.14
CA ALA A 88 -9.54 -0.06 0.87
C ALA A 88 -10.72 -0.04 1.86
N LEU A 89 -10.44 0.02 3.17
CA LEU A 89 -11.47 0.09 4.21
C LEU A 89 -12.25 1.39 4.14
N MET A 90 -11.57 2.53 3.95
CA MET A 90 -12.21 3.84 3.90
C MET A 90 -13.21 3.96 2.76
N THR A 91 -12.97 3.27 1.65
CA THR A 91 -13.87 3.24 0.48
C THR A 91 -14.92 2.12 0.54
N GLY A 92 -15.09 1.48 1.70
CA GLY A 92 -16.15 0.51 1.97
C GLY A 92 -15.87 -0.92 1.46
N ASN A 93 -14.63 -1.24 1.13
CA ASN A 93 -14.26 -2.59 0.71
C ASN A 93 -13.92 -3.50 1.89
N THR A 94 -13.98 -4.80 1.67
CA THR A 94 -13.37 -5.80 2.54
C THR A 94 -11.93 -6.07 2.14
N VAL A 95 -11.11 -6.54 3.09
CA VAL A 95 -9.67 -6.68 2.88
C VAL A 95 -9.19 -8.08 3.28
N ILE A 96 -8.43 -8.70 2.40
CA ILE A 96 -7.60 -9.85 2.72
C ILE A 96 -6.14 -9.40 2.69
N VAL A 97 -5.46 -9.48 3.84
CA VAL A 97 -4.05 -9.13 3.97
C VAL A 97 -3.21 -10.39 3.84
N LYS A 98 -2.29 -10.39 2.89
CA LYS A 98 -1.20 -11.36 2.84
C LYS A 98 0.11 -10.68 3.26
N PRO A 99 0.58 -10.89 4.49
CA PRO A 99 1.88 -10.39 4.93
C PRO A 99 3.03 -10.96 4.09
N PRO A 100 4.20 -10.31 4.06
CA PRO A 100 5.40 -10.92 3.50
C PRO A 100 5.79 -12.17 4.31
N THR A 101 6.53 -13.09 3.71
CA THR A 101 7.04 -14.27 4.44
C THR A 101 8.00 -13.83 5.55
N ASP A 102 8.95 -12.96 5.21
CA ASP A 102 9.85 -12.34 6.16
C ASP A 102 9.21 -11.06 6.70
N GLY A 103 9.03 -10.97 8.03
CA GLY A 103 8.40 -9.83 8.68
C GLY A 103 6.89 -9.94 8.84
N ALA A 104 6.30 -11.14 8.73
CA ALA A 104 4.86 -11.36 8.85
C ALA A 104 4.27 -10.93 10.20
N ILE A 105 5.03 -11.00 11.29
CA ILE A 105 4.52 -10.83 12.67
C ILE A 105 3.83 -9.48 12.85
N THR A 106 4.44 -8.39 12.41
CA THR A 106 3.85 -7.06 12.64
C THR A 106 2.55 -6.83 11.85
N PRO A 107 2.42 -7.20 10.57
CA PRO A 107 1.14 -7.10 9.87
C PRO A 107 0.00 -7.96 10.46
N LEU A 108 0.30 -9.05 11.18
CA LEU A 108 -0.73 -9.81 11.91
C LEU A 108 -1.47 -8.95 12.95
N TYR A 109 -0.81 -7.95 13.51
CA TYR A 109 -1.44 -7.04 14.46
C TYR A 109 -2.58 -6.22 13.85
N TYR A 110 -2.67 -6.07 12.53
CA TYR A 110 -3.81 -5.41 11.91
C TYR A 110 -5.14 -6.08 12.30
N GLY A 111 -5.21 -7.41 12.27
CA GLY A 111 -6.41 -8.12 12.71
C GLY A 111 -6.82 -7.78 14.14
N ARG A 112 -5.84 -7.73 15.06
CA ARG A 112 -6.10 -7.37 16.46
C ARG A 112 -6.46 -5.89 16.65
N ILE A 113 -5.72 -5.00 16.00
CA ILE A 113 -5.94 -3.53 16.09
C ILE A 113 -7.35 -3.18 15.61
N PHE A 114 -7.75 -3.68 14.46
CA PHE A 114 -9.06 -3.38 13.89
C PHE A 114 -10.21 -4.07 14.64
N SER A 115 -10.01 -5.28 15.14
CA SER A 115 -10.97 -5.94 16.02
C SER A 115 -11.18 -5.14 17.32
N PHE A 116 -10.09 -4.67 17.93
CA PHE A 116 -10.16 -3.81 19.12
C PHE A 116 -10.83 -2.46 18.84
N ALA A 117 -10.62 -1.91 17.63
CA ALA A 117 -11.27 -0.68 17.18
C ALA A 117 -12.77 -0.85 16.80
N GLY A 118 -13.31 -2.06 16.91
CA GLY A 118 -14.72 -2.34 16.63
C GLY A 118 -15.06 -2.59 15.15
N LEU A 119 -14.05 -2.87 14.31
CA LEU A 119 -14.32 -3.29 12.93
C LEU A 119 -15.11 -4.61 12.92
N PRO A 120 -16.21 -4.71 12.18
CA PRO A 120 -17.00 -5.94 12.14
C PRO A 120 -16.18 -7.16 11.68
N PRO A 121 -16.43 -8.37 12.26
CA PRO A 121 -15.77 -9.58 11.83
C PRO A 121 -15.93 -9.83 10.33
N GLY A 122 -14.85 -10.32 9.69
CA GLY A 122 -14.83 -10.62 8.25
C GLY A 122 -14.47 -9.44 7.34
N VAL A 123 -14.54 -8.19 7.82
CA VAL A 123 -14.18 -7.02 7.01
C VAL A 123 -12.68 -6.95 6.73
N LEU A 124 -11.84 -7.34 7.71
CA LEU A 124 -10.40 -7.48 7.52
C LEU A 124 -9.95 -8.87 7.99
N ASN A 125 -9.31 -9.61 7.09
CA ASN A 125 -8.79 -10.94 7.34
C ASN A 125 -7.30 -11.00 7.00
N VAL A 126 -6.52 -11.78 7.75
CA VAL A 126 -5.09 -11.95 7.50
C VAL A 126 -4.80 -13.42 7.20
N VAL A 127 -4.17 -13.68 6.05
CA VAL A 127 -3.80 -15.02 5.60
C VAL A 127 -2.29 -15.10 5.45
N THR A 128 -1.66 -16.05 6.14
CA THR A 128 -0.22 -16.29 6.08
C THR A 128 0.12 -17.48 5.18
N GLY A 129 1.25 -17.44 4.53
CA GLY A 129 1.79 -18.50 3.68
C GLY A 129 2.85 -17.97 2.74
N LYS A 130 3.67 -18.88 2.20
CA LYS A 130 4.67 -18.50 1.20
C LYS A 130 3.99 -18.08 -0.10
N GLY A 131 4.52 -17.03 -0.74
CA GLY A 131 3.99 -16.55 -2.01
C GLY A 131 4.01 -17.61 -3.12
N SER A 132 5.00 -18.53 -3.08
CA SER A 132 5.09 -19.67 -4.01
C SER A 132 4.00 -20.72 -3.81
N GLU A 133 3.41 -20.80 -2.64
CA GLU A 133 2.39 -21.81 -2.28
C GLU A 133 0.96 -21.28 -2.44
N ILE A 134 0.69 -20.08 -1.92
CA ILE A 134 -0.66 -19.53 -1.88
C ILE A 134 -0.88 -18.33 -2.80
N GLY A 135 0.20 -17.77 -3.37
CA GLY A 135 0.13 -16.49 -4.10
C GLY A 135 -0.80 -16.55 -5.30
N ASP A 136 -0.58 -17.48 -6.20
CA ASP A 136 -1.39 -17.61 -7.42
C ASP A 136 -2.85 -17.95 -7.12
N HIS A 137 -3.08 -18.80 -6.10
CA HIS A 137 -4.44 -19.14 -5.65
C HIS A 137 -5.19 -17.89 -5.18
N LEU A 138 -4.55 -17.04 -4.37
CA LEU A 138 -5.18 -15.79 -3.91
C LEU A 138 -5.40 -14.82 -5.06
N VAL A 139 -4.41 -14.65 -5.93
CA VAL A 139 -4.47 -13.70 -7.06
C VAL A 139 -5.55 -14.09 -8.07
N SER A 140 -5.69 -15.37 -8.39
CA SER A 140 -6.70 -15.86 -9.34
C SER A 140 -8.08 -16.08 -8.73
N HIS A 141 -8.21 -16.01 -7.40
CA HIS A 141 -9.46 -16.37 -6.70
C HIS A 141 -10.65 -15.52 -7.17
N PRO A 142 -11.80 -16.12 -7.54
CA PRO A 142 -12.93 -15.40 -8.13
C PRO A 142 -13.55 -14.33 -7.20
N ASN A 143 -13.45 -14.51 -5.88
CA ASN A 143 -13.99 -13.56 -4.91
C ASN A 143 -12.98 -12.43 -4.55
N ILE A 144 -11.88 -12.29 -5.27
CA ILE A 144 -11.00 -11.13 -5.17
C ILE A 144 -11.33 -10.20 -6.33
N ASP A 145 -11.66 -8.96 -6.01
CA ASP A 145 -12.09 -7.95 -6.97
C ASP A 145 -10.96 -7.02 -7.40
N MET A 146 -9.95 -6.81 -6.55
CA MET A 146 -8.76 -6.01 -6.85
C MET A 146 -7.55 -6.52 -6.08
N ILE A 147 -6.36 -6.31 -6.63
CA ILE A 147 -5.09 -6.65 -5.97
C ILE A 147 -4.25 -5.39 -5.81
N ALA A 148 -3.83 -5.12 -4.56
CA ALA A 148 -2.88 -4.08 -4.21
C ALA A 148 -1.59 -4.74 -3.71
N PHE A 149 -0.52 -4.62 -4.47
CA PHE A 149 0.75 -5.31 -4.25
C PHE A 149 1.92 -4.33 -4.15
N THR A 150 2.82 -4.57 -3.20
CA THR A 150 4.16 -3.99 -3.20
C THR A 150 5.20 -5.10 -3.03
N GLY A 151 6.18 -5.14 -3.93
CA GLY A 151 7.25 -6.13 -3.89
C GLY A 151 8.17 -6.09 -5.10
N SER A 152 8.74 -7.24 -5.49
CA SER A 152 9.64 -7.31 -6.65
C SER A 152 8.89 -7.14 -7.98
N SER A 153 9.58 -6.59 -8.98
CA SER A 153 9.04 -6.48 -10.35
C SER A 153 8.69 -7.85 -10.94
N GLU A 154 9.48 -8.86 -10.66
CA GLU A 154 9.23 -10.24 -11.10
C GLU A 154 7.89 -10.75 -10.57
N THR A 155 7.64 -10.59 -9.26
CA THR A 155 6.36 -10.98 -8.65
C THR A 155 5.20 -10.15 -9.19
N GLY A 156 5.38 -8.84 -9.41
CA GLY A 156 4.37 -7.98 -10.02
C GLY A 156 3.97 -8.43 -11.43
N ILE A 157 4.94 -8.79 -12.25
CA ILE A 157 4.71 -9.36 -13.58
C ILE A 157 3.95 -10.70 -13.49
N ARG A 158 4.29 -11.56 -12.53
CA ARG A 158 3.56 -12.82 -12.30
C ARG A 158 2.11 -12.53 -11.91
N ILE A 159 1.89 -11.62 -10.97
CA ILE A 159 0.55 -11.20 -10.55
C ILE A 159 -0.26 -10.69 -11.74
N SER A 160 0.31 -9.81 -12.57
CA SER A 160 -0.39 -9.25 -13.73
C SER A 160 -0.83 -10.30 -14.75
N LYS A 161 -0.06 -11.38 -14.90
CA LYS A 161 -0.42 -12.51 -15.77
C LYS A 161 -1.48 -13.43 -15.16
N THR A 162 -1.53 -13.54 -13.82
CA THR A 162 -2.41 -14.47 -13.11
C THR A 162 -3.76 -13.83 -12.74
N ALA A 163 -3.80 -12.52 -12.58
CA ALA A 163 -4.97 -11.79 -12.07
C ALA A 163 -6.16 -11.73 -13.05
N GLY A 164 -5.93 -11.97 -14.35
CA GLY A 164 -6.96 -11.79 -15.37
C GLY A 164 -7.36 -10.32 -15.53
N MET A 165 -8.66 -10.04 -15.54
CA MET A 165 -9.21 -8.69 -15.72
C MET A 165 -9.36 -7.89 -14.42
N LYS A 166 -8.82 -8.36 -13.31
CA LYS A 166 -8.90 -7.63 -12.03
C LYS A 166 -8.08 -6.34 -12.07
N PRO A 167 -8.57 -5.24 -11.51
CA PRO A 167 -7.76 -4.04 -11.28
C PRO A 167 -6.53 -4.34 -10.42
N LEU A 168 -5.40 -3.76 -10.79
CA LEU A 168 -4.12 -3.92 -10.12
C LEU A 168 -3.57 -2.56 -9.68
N GLN A 169 -3.11 -2.48 -8.43
CA GLN A 169 -2.26 -1.42 -7.94
C GLN A 169 -0.91 -2.05 -7.61
N LEU A 170 0.12 -1.72 -8.38
CA LEU A 170 1.44 -2.34 -8.31
C LEU A 170 2.49 -1.29 -7.94
N GLU A 171 3.16 -1.51 -6.81
CA GLU A 171 4.33 -0.77 -6.37
C GLU A 171 5.54 -1.71 -6.41
N LEU A 172 6.46 -1.46 -7.31
CA LEU A 172 7.52 -2.42 -7.66
C LEU A 172 8.92 -1.88 -7.32
N GLY A 173 9.95 -2.46 -7.91
CA GLY A 173 11.32 -1.99 -7.75
C GLY A 173 11.60 -0.70 -8.53
N GLY A 174 12.70 -0.03 -8.22
CA GLY A 174 13.14 1.19 -8.87
C GLY A 174 14.66 1.28 -9.02
N LYS A 175 15.12 2.26 -9.80
CA LYS A 175 16.51 2.66 -10.01
C LYS A 175 16.60 4.19 -9.90
N ASP A 176 16.23 4.71 -8.73
CA ASP A 176 16.11 6.14 -8.50
C ASP A 176 17.47 6.83 -8.67
N ALA A 177 17.47 7.95 -9.40
CA ALA A 177 18.66 8.74 -9.69
C ALA A 177 18.76 9.94 -8.75
N ALA A 178 19.97 10.29 -8.36
CA ALA A 178 20.30 11.61 -7.83
C ALA A 178 20.96 12.45 -8.92
N ILE A 179 20.45 13.65 -9.14
CA ILE A 179 21.03 14.61 -10.08
C ILE A 179 21.68 15.72 -9.26
N VAL A 180 22.99 15.87 -9.44
CA VAL A 180 23.78 16.91 -8.75
C VAL A 180 24.01 18.04 -9.74
N MET A 181 23.46 19.22 -9.42
CA MET A 181 23.63 20.42 -10.23
C MET A 181 24.99 21.07 -9.95
N ASP A 182 25.46 21.92 -10.84
CA ASP A 182 26.78 22.58 -10.77
C ASP A 182 26.89 23.59 -9.61
N ASP A 183 25.77 24.11 -9.13
CA ASP A 183 25.68 25.02 -7.97
C ASP A 183 25.43 24.30 -6.64
N ALA A 184 25.45 22.95 -6.61
CA ALA A 184 25.16 22.18 -5.42
C ALA A 184 26.29 22.26 -4.37
N ASP A 185 25.90 22.29 -3.09
CA ASP A 185 26.82 22.04 -1.97
C ASP A 185 27.24 20.56 -1.98
N LEU A 186 28.47 20.30 -2.39
CA LEU A 186 28.96 18.94 -2.59
C LEU A 186 29.12 18.14 -1.30
N GLU A 187 29.46 18.79 -0.17
CA GLU A 187 29.60 18.11 1.13
C GLU A 187 28.24 17.62 1.63
N ARG A 188 27.26 18.51 1.65
CA ARG A 188 25.88 18.16 1.99
C ARG A 188 25.30 17.13 1.02
N THR A 189 25.48 17.34 -0.28
CA THR A 189 24.96 16.47 -1.34
C THR A 189 25.51 15.04 -1.22
N SER A 190 26.82 14.89 -0.98
CA SER A 190 27.44 13.58 -0.80
C SER A 190 26.87 12.84 0.41
N SER A 191 26.69 13.54 1.53
CA SER A 191 26.06 12.98 2.74
C SER A 191 24.63 12.51 2.50
N GLU A 192 23.82 13.33 1.82
CA GLU A 192 22.43 12.99 1.49
C GLU A 192 22.34 11.83 0.49
N ILE A 193 23.22 11.76 -0.51
CA ILE A 193 23.28 10.63 -1.45
C ILE A 193 23.66 9.34 -0.73
N VAL A 194 24.66 9.37 0.15
CA VAL A 194 25.06 8.20 0.96
C VAL A 194 23.89 7.74 1.84
N SER A 195 23.23 8.66 2.51
CA SER A 195 22.02 8.36 3.29
C SER A 195 20.91 7.81 2.43
N GLY A 196 20.66 8.41 1.27
CA GLY A 196 19.67 7.99 0.28
C GLY A 196 19.94 6.61 -0.30
N ALA A 197 21.20 6.24 -0.50
CA ALA A 197 21.59 4.96 -1.07
C ALA A 197 21.63 3.84 -0.03
N PHE A 198 22.20 4.08 1.15
CA PHE A 198 22.57 3.02 2.09
C PHE A 198 21.70 2.93 3.34
N SER A 199 20.82 3.90 3.62
CA SER A 199 19.90 3.76 4.76
C SER A 199 19.07 2.49 4.63
N TYR A 200 18.97 1.74 5.73
CA TYR A 200 18.37 0.41 5.77
C TYR A 200 19.00 -0.56 4.74
N ASN A 201 20.33 -0.52 4.60
CA ASN A 201 21.11 -1.33 3.65
C ASN A 201 20.64 -1.21 2.19
N GLY A 202 20.08 -0.07 1.79
CA GLY A 202 19.51 0.12 0.46
C GLY A 202 18.28 -0.71 0.15
N GLN A 203 17.69 -1.39 1.13
CA GLN A 203 16.52 -2.26 0.97
C GLN A 203 15.22 -1.46 0.81
N ARG A 204 15.24 -0.51 -0.12
CA ARG A 204 14.12 0.38 -0.45
C ARG A 204 13.95 0.48 -1.96
N CYS A 205 12.71 0.46 -2.43
CA CYS A 205 12.40 0.75 -3.83
C CYS A 205 12.93 2.14 -4.23
N THR A 206 12.80 3.13 -3.35
CA THR A 206 13.19 4.54 -3.48
C THR A 206 14.65 4.82 -3.04
N ALA A 207 15.51 3.81 -2.86
CA ALA A 207 16.92 4.08 -2.58
C ALA A 207 17.62 4.66 -3.83
N VAL A 208 18.49 5.64 -3.61
CA VAL A 208 19.35 6.18 -4.68
C VAL A 208 20.25 5.05 -5.21
N LYS A 209 20.24 4.82 -6.51
CA LYS A 209 20.98 3.73 -7.17
C LYS A 209 21.82 4.20 -8.35
N ARG A 210 21.76 5.47 -8.68
CA ARG A 210 22.62 6.11 -9.68
C ARG A 210 22.58 7.64 -9.57
#